data_01ca54b9476a640dd85f139acc880316
#
_entry.id   01ca54b9476a640dd85f139acc880316
#
_cell.length_a   1.000
_cell.length_b   1.000
_cell.length_c   1.000
_cell.angle_alpha   90.00
_cell.angle_beta   90.00
_cell.angle_gamma   90.00
#
_symmetry.space_group_name_H-M   'P 1'
#
loop_
_entity.id
_entity.type
_entity.pdbx_description
1 polymer ?
#
loop_
_entity_poly.entity_id
_entity_poly.type
_entity_poly.pdbx_seq_one_letter_code
_entity_poly.pdbx_strand_id
1 'polypeptide(L)'
;MTLRICRALAPLALVALLATAPAWGEDTVLHAQRLLDVRSGRLIEDAVVVVADGHIRAAGARSSIAAPAGARWIELGDRTLLPGLFDMHVHLSIGGPHHHKFTETLFDGPVDAALNGSENARLTLMAGFTTVRSAGDNDFIDVALKKAIERGIAVGPRIVPAGYQISMTGGHGDNTGWPPGVFETTPEQGVADGPEKLLRAVRYQIKHGAEVIKMMVSGGIGDIDRPIDILQFSDEEMRTVVDEARRNHVKVMAHSHSLESTLHAVRAGVDSIEHGSQLDDEAVRLMKERGTYLVPTPQLFEGDAYADYPEFMRAKMLEVQRRAGASLDLAVHAGVKIAFGTDAGTAPHGQNATQFALLVNHGMTPLAAIRAATLAAADLLGVADRGALDPGLLADVVAVPGNPLADVHALEHVDFVMKGGEIFRQPK
;
A
#
# COMPACT_ATOMS: atom_id res chain seq x y z
N MET A 1 -61.68 51.91 -29.54
CA MET A 1 -60.24 52.07 -29.40
C MET A 1 -59.69 50.65 -29.15
N THR A 2 -59.34 49.98 -30.28
CA THR A 2 -59.05 48.54 -30.34
C THR A 2 -57.50 48.35 -30.39
N LEU A 3 -56.95 47.78 -29.32
CA LEU A 3 -55.49 47.45 -29.24
C LEU A 3 -55.25 46.13 -29.99
N ARG A 4 -54.44 46.16 -31.04
CA ARG A 4 -53.93 44.98 -31.76
C ARG A 4 -52.63 44.50 -31.06
N ILE A 5 -52.64 43.30 -30.53
CA ILE A 5 -51.48 42.67 -30.00
C ILE A 5 -50.83 41.89 -31.16
N CYS A 6 -49.59 42.32 -31.59
CA CYS A 6 -48.81 41.59 -32.51
C CYS A 6 -48.05 40.48 -31.71
N ARG A 7 -48.31 39.21 -32.00
CA ARG A 7 -47.49 38.06 -31.55
C ARG A 7 -46.32 37.88 -32.49
N ALA A 8 -45.13 38.14 -31.99
CA ALA A 8 -43.88 37.76 -32.66
C ALA A 8 -43.58 36.30 -32.36
N LEU A 9 -43.54 35.47 -33.38
CA LEU A 9 -43.05 34.10 -33.34
C LEU A 9 -41.51 34.14 -33.44
N ALA A 10 -40.81 33.77 -32.35
CA ALA A 10 -39.38 33.55 -32.39
C ALA A 10 -39.11 32.11 -32.86
N PRO A 11 -38.15 31.88 -33.77
CA PRO A 11 -37.79 30.53 -34.19
C PRO A 11 -36.99 29.83 -33.07
N LEU A 12 -37.45 28.65 -32.61
CA LEU A 12 -36.70 27.75 -31.78
C LEU A 12 -35.53 27.17 -32.63
N ALA A 13 -34.33 27.62 -32.37
CA ALA A 13 -33.10 26.97 -32.88
C ALA A 13 -32.89 25.65 -32.10
N LEU A 14 -33.12 24.54 -32.78
CA LEU A 14 -32.78 23.20 -32.28
C LEU A 14 -31.26 23.04 -32.23
N VAL A 15 -30.64 23.26 -31.08
CA VAL A 15 -29.24 22.92 -30.86
C VAL A 15 -29.12 21.41 -30.73
N ALA A 16 -28.70 20.73 -31.80
CA ALA A 16 -28.32 19.34 -31.77
C ALA A 16 -27.07 19.22 -30.90
N LEU A 17 -27.20 18.75 -29.64
CA LEU A 17 -26.07 18.26 -28.87
C LEU A 17 -25.54 17.02 -29.60
N LEU A 18 -24.45 17.18 -30.33
CA LEU A 18 -23.61 16.08 -30.73
C LEU A 18 -23.01 15.53 -29.43
N ALA A 19 -23.61 14.47 -28.89
CA ALA A 19 -22.98 13.64 -27.89
C ALA A 19 -21.70 13.06 -28.54
N THR A 20 -20.54 13.65 -28.25
CA THR A 20 -19.27 13.01 -28.52
C THR A 20 -19.26 11.71 -27.71
N ALA A 21 -19.45 10.56 -28.38
CA ALA A 21 -19.17 9.29 -27.77
C ALA A 21 -17.75 9.37 -27.14
N PRO A 22 -17.54 8.85 -25.93
CA PRO A 22 -16.20 8.76 -25.40
C PRO A 22 -15.36 8.02 -26.44
N ALA A 23 -14.24 8.62 -26.84
CA ALA A 23 -13.30 7.93 -27.72
C ALA A 23 -12.85 6.69 -26.94
N TRP A 24 -13.36 5.53 -27.34
CA TRP A 24 -12.92 4.23 -26.84
C TRP A 24 -11.42 4.18 -27.08
N GLY A 25 -10.65 3.99 -26.00
CA GLY A 25 -9.19 3.88 -26.13
C GLY A 25 -8.84 2.77 -27.11
N GLU A 26 -7.85 3.01 -27.96
CA GLU A 26 -7.34 2.02 -28.91
C GLU A 26 -6.90 0.78 -28.11
N ASP A 27 -7.39 -0.40 -28.50
CA ASP A 27 -6.99 -1.67 -27.89
C ASP A 27 -5.46 -1.78 -27.89
N THR A 28 -4.87 -2.13 -26.77
CA THR A 28 -3.41 -2.24 -26.62
C THR A 28 -3.03 -3.70 -26.40
N VAL A 29 -2.02 -4.17 -27.13
CA VAL A 29 -1.42 -5.50 -26.96
C VAL A 29 -0.01 -5.33 -26.44
N LEU A 30 0.23 -5.77 -25.21
CA LEU A 30 1.57 -5.88 -24.64
C LEU A 30 2.13 -7.25 -25.05
N HIS A 31 3.31 -7.28 -25.67
CA HIS A 31 3.98 -8.52 -26.05
C HIS A 31 5.35 -8.59 -25.37
N ALA A 32 5.63 -9.68 -24.70
CA ALA A 32 6.91 -9.96 -24.06
C ALA A 32 7.28 -11.43 -24.19
N GLN A 33 8.54 -11.73 -24.00
CA GLN A 33 9.04 -13.09 -24.04
C GLN A 33 8.35 -14.00 -23.01
N ARG A 34 7.95 -13.45 -21.85
CA ARG A 34 7.32 -14.23 -20.77
C ARG A 34 6.18 -13.48 -20.10
N LEU A 35 5.26 -14.24 -19.50
CA LEU A 35 4.24 -13.80 -18.56
C LEU A 35 4.22 -14.78 -17.40
N LEU A 36 4.27 -14.27 -16.17
CA LEU A 36 4.08 -15.07 -14.99
C LEU A 36 2.59 -15.10 -14.61
N ASP A 37 1.96 -16.25 -14.77
CA ASP A 37 0.66 -16.51 -14.16
C ASP A 37 0.86 -16.73 -12.65
N VAL A 38 0.59 -15.72 -11.86
CA VAL A 38 0.80 -15.75 -10.40
C VAL A 38 -0.12 -16.75 -9.70
N ARG A 39 -1.28 -17.12 -10.28
CA ARG A 39 -2.19 -18.13 -9.70
C ARG A 39 -1.61 -19.52 -9.79
N SER A 40 -1.26 -19.96 -10.98
CA SER A 40 -0.69 -21.29 -11.20
C SER A 40 0.81 -21.35 -10.89
N GLY A 41 1.53 -20.24 -10.93
CA GLY A 41 2.99 -20.16 -10.84
C GLY A 41 3.69 -20.52 -12.15
N ARG A 42 2.94 -20.67 -13.26
CA ARG A 42 3.50 -21.02 -14.56
C ARG A 42 4.07 -19.79 -15.26
N LEU A 43 5.23 -19.98 -15.86
CA LEU A 43 5.81 -19.03 -16.80
C LEU A 43 5.30 -19.39 -18.22
N ILE A 44 4.64 -18.45 -18.88
CA ILE A 44 4.08 -18.60 -20.23
C ILE A 44 5.03 -17.88 -21.17
N GLU A 45 5.58 -18.63 -22.15
CA GLU A 45 6.50 -18.09 -23.15
C GLU A 45 5.74 -17.45 -24.31
N ASP A 46 6.39 -16.52 -25.03
CA ASP A 46 5.84 -15.75 -26.16
C ASP A 46 4.44 -15.22 -25.81
N ALA A 47 4.39 -14.35 -24.80
CA ALA A 47 3.16 -14.01 -24.10
C ALA A 47 2.62 -12.63 -24.49
N VAL A 48 1.29 -12.54 -24.53
CA VAL A 48 0.58 -11.29 -24.76
C VAL A 48 -0.42 -10.98 -23.63
N VAL A 49 -0.61 -9.70 -23.36
CA VAL A 49 -1.74 -9.15 -22.58
C VAL A 49 -2.50 -8.19 -23.49
N VAL A 50 -3.78 -8.45 -23.70
CA VAL A 50 -4.68 -7.59 -24.48
C VAL A 50 -5.45 -6.72 -23.49
N VAL A 51 -5.36 -5.40 -23.66
CA VAL A 51 -5.97 -4.38 -22.81
C VAL A 51 -6.97 -3.57 -23.62
N ALA A 52 -8.17 -3.40 -23.07
CA ALA A 52 -9.20 -2.52 -23.61
C ALA A 52 -9.99 -1.86 -22.47
N ASP A 53 -10.29 -0.59 -22.60
CA ASP A 53 -11.10 0.18 -21.62
C ASP A 53 -10.55 0.09 -20.17
N GLY A 54 -9.23 0.09 -20.03
CA GLY A 54 -8.57 0.00 -18.73
C GLY A 54 -8.59 -1.39 -18.08
N HIS A 55 -9.07 -2.43 -18.78
CA HIS A 55 -9.20 -3.79 -18.27
C HIS A 55 -8.45 -4.80 -19.15
N ILE A 56 -8.05 -5.90 -18.57
CA ILE A 56 -7.49 -7.04 -19.27
C ILE A 56 -8.61 -7.77 -19.99
N ARG A 57 -8.47 -7.93 -21.30
CA ARG A 57 -9.38 -8.74 -22.14
C ARG A 57 -8.92 -10.19 -22.24
N ALA A 58 -7.60 -10.38 -22.39
CA ALA A 58 -6.98 -11.69 -22.46
C ALA A 58 -5.51 -11.59 -22.02
N ALA A 59 -4.97 -12.66 -21.45
CA ALA A 59 -3.55 -12.80 -21.15
C ALA A 59 -3.13 -14.27 -21.33
N GLY A 60 -1.98 -14.52 -21.96
CA GLY A 60 -1.47 -15.87 -22.19
C GLY A 60 -0.52 -15.96 -23.37
N ALA A 61 -0.29 -17.19 -23.87
CA ALA A 61 0.58 -17.40 -25.02
C ALA A 61 0.01 -16.73 -26.29
N ARG A 62 0.85 -16.04 -27.04
CA ARG A 62 0.48 -15.34 -28.28
C ARG A 62 -0.23 -16.25 -29.29
N SER A 63 0.17 -17.51 -29.36
CA SER A 63 -0.44 -18.50 -30.27
C SER A 63 -1.88 -18.85 -29.91
N SER A 64 -2.34 -18.57 -28.70
CA SER A 64 -3.68 -18.90 -28.21
C SER A 64 -4.62 -17.69 -28.09
N ILE A 65 -4.11 -16.48 -28.34
CA ILE A 65 -4.88 -15.24 -28.19
C ILE A 65 -4.93 -14.48 -29.51
N ALA A 66 -6.16 -14.23 -29.98
CA ALA A 66 -6.37 -13.37 -31.14
C ALA A 66 -6.29 -11.89 -30.71
N ALA A 67 -5.32 -11.18 -31.27
CA ALA A 67 -5.24 -9.74 -31.08
C ALA A 67 -6.37 -9.02 -31.85
N PRO A 68 -6.98 -7.98 -31.29
CA PRO A 68 -7.97 -7.17 -31.99
C PRO A 68 -7.36 -6.51 -33.25
N ALA A 69 -8.15 -6.43 -34.31
CA ALA A 69 -7.71 -5.76 -35.53
C ALA A 69 -7.50 -4.25 -35.24
N GLY A 70 -6.34 -3.74 -35.66
CA GLY A 70 -5.97 -2.33 -35.43
C GLY A 70 -5.44 -2.02 -34.03
N ALA A 71 -5.27 -3.01 -33.16
CA ALA A 71 -4.71 -2.78 -31.83
C ALA A 71 -3.28 -2.22 -31.90
N ARG A 72 -2.95 -1.33 -30.95
CA ARG A 72 -1.60 -0.82 -30.76
C ARG A 72 -0.74 -1.90 -30.11
N TRP A 73 0.35 -2.29 -30.77
CA TRP A 73 1.31 -3.23 -30.22
C TRP A 73 2.45 -2.53 -29.49
N ILE A 74 2.80 -3.07 -28.33
CA ILE A 74 3.95 -2.65 -27.54
C ILE A 74 4.85 -3.85 -27.34
N GLU A 75 5.98 -3.84 -28.03
CA GLU A 75 6.98 -4.89 -27.98
C GLU A 75 7.93 -4.64 -26.80
N LEU A 76 7.92 -5.52 -25.82
CA LEU A 76 8.72 -5.42 -24.61
C LEU A 76 9.96 -6.31 -24.62
N GLY A 77 10.08 -7.22 -25.59
CA GLY A 77 11.26 -8.08 -25.77
C GLY A 77 11.50 -9.05 -24.62
N ASP A 78 12.76 -9.21 -24.21
CA ASP A 78 13.17 -10.17 -23.17
C ASP A 78 12.77 -9.68 -21.75
N ARG A 79 11.47 -9.66 -21.52
CA ARG A 79 10.86 -9.30 -20.23
C ARG A 79 9.84 -10.32 -19.79
N THR A 80 9.53 -10.28 -18.50
CA THR A 80 8.40 -11.02 -17.91
C THR A 80 7.32 -10.03 -17.49
N LEU A 81 6.10 -10.23 -18.04
CA LEU A 81 4.89 -9.51 -17.61
C LEU A 81 4.39 -10.07 -16.28
N LEU A 82 4.03 -9.17 -15.37
CA LEU A 82 3.45 -9.47 -14.05
C LEU A 82 2.26 -8.55 -13.80
N PRO A 83 1.36 -8.91 -12.87
CA PRO A 83 0.40 -7.95 -12.32
C PRO A 83 1.11 -6.76 -11.68
N GLY A 84 0.47 -5.60 -11.69
CA GLY A 84 0.93 -4.47 -10.89
C GLY A 84 1.12 -4.86 -9.43
N LEU A 85 2.23 -4.41 -8.83
CA LEU A 85 2.63 -4.78 -7.49
C LEU A 85 1.88 -3.98 -6.43
N PHE A 86 1.75 -4.56 -5.25
CA PHE A 86 1.18 -3.94 -4.06
C PHE A 86 2.25 -3.74 -2.99
N ASP A 87 2.17 -2.61 -2.28
CA ASP A 87 2.89 -2.38 -1.04
C ASP A 87 1.88 -2.08 0.08
N MET A 88 1.81 -2.96 1.06
CA MET A 88 0.78 -2.94 2.10
C MET A 88 1.18 -2.12 3.33
N HIS A 89 2.32 -1.43 3.28
CA HIS A 89 2.78 -0.58 4.37
C HIS A 89 3.69 0.53 3.85
N VAL A 90 3.13 1.72 3.64
CA VAL A 90 3.87 2.92 3.23
C VAL A 90 3.41 4.15 4.00
N HIS A 91 4.29 5.15 4.12
CA HIS A 91 4.01 6.50 4.63
C HIS A 91 4.40 7.50 3.54
N LEU A 92 3.44 7.91 2.73
CA LEU A 92 3.74 8.70 1.54
C LEU A 92 4.25 10.11 1.85
N SER A 93 3.79 10.72 2.95
CA SER A 93 4.20 12.08 3.34
C SER A 93 5.60 12.15 3.97
N ILE A 94 6.17 11.00 4.36
CA ILE A 94 7.43 10.90 5.10
C ILE A 94 8.57 10.47 4.18
N GLY A 95 9.78 10.96 4.46
CA GLY A 95 10.99 10.62 3.71
C GLY A 95 10.96 11.15 2.28
N GLY A 96 11.77 10.53 1.42
CA GLY A 96 11.88 10.89 0.01
C GLY A 96 13.28 11.34 -0.39
N PRO A 97 13.55 11.53 -1.69
CA PRO A 97 14.91 11.79 -2.20
C PRO A 97 15.47 13.17 -1.81
N HIS A 98 14.61 14.04 -1.29
CA HIS A 98 14.98 15.39 -0.89
C HIS A 98 15.17 15.56 0.61
N HIS A 99 14.83 14.54 1.41
CA HIS A 99 15.09 14.50 2.86
C HIS A 99 16.34 13.68 3.15
N HIS A 100 17.42 14.37 3.49
CA HIS A 100 18.71 13.74 3.78
C HIS A 100 18.91 13.44 5.25
N LYS A 101 18.04 13.99 6.14
CA LYS A 101 18.11 13.78 7.59
C LYS A 101 16.72 13.70 8.19
N PHE A 102 16.54 12.79 9.14
CA PHE A 102 15.31 12.68 9.94
C PHE A 102 14.85 14.03 10.53
N THR A 103 15.80 14.87 10.97
CA THR A 103 15.50 16.17 11.57
C THR A 103 14.89 17.18 10.60
N GLU A 104 15.02 17.00 9.29
CA GLU A 104 14.44 17.92 8.29
C GLU A 104 12.92 17.80 8.28
N THR A 105 12.37 16.59 8.49
CA THR A 105 10.92 16.36 8.55
C THR A 105 10.23 17.07 9.71
N LEU A 106 10.98 17.46 10.77
CA LEU A 106 10.44 18.19 11.91
C LEU A 106 10.07 19.66 11.60
N PHE A 107 10.56 20.18 10.48
CA PHE A 107 10.33 21.56 10.07
C PHE A 107 9.33 21.67 8.90
N ASP A 108 8.88 20.54 8.35
CA ASP A 108 7.90 20.51 7.27
C ASP A 108 6.49 20.74 7.81
N GLY A 109 5.78 21.67 7.18
CA GLY A 109 4.35 21.82 7.39
C GLY A 109 3.53 20.85 6.52
N PRO A 110 2.20 20.79 6.71
CA PRO A 110 1.33 19.88 5.94
C PRO A 110 1.42 20.07 4.42
N VAL A 111 1.72 21.27 3.96
CA VAL A 111 1.87 21.58 2.52
C VAL A 111 3.16 20.98 1.97
N ASP A 112 4.26 21.11 2.70
CA ASP A 112 5.56 20.54 2.31
C ASP A 112 5.45 19.01 2.29
N ALA A 113 4.88 18.42 3.33
CA ALA A 113 4.64 16.99 3.43
C ALA A 113 3.74 16.45 2.30
N ALA A 114 2.71 17.20 1.88
CA ALA A 114 1.85 16.82 0.75
C ALA A 114 2.59 16.88 -0.60
N LEU A 115 3.47 17.87 -0.82
CA LEU A 115 4.29 17.96 -2.02
C LEU A 115 5.31 16.82 -2.08
N ASN A 116 5.99 16.51 -0.97
CA ASN A 116 6.87 15.36 -0.84
C ASN A 116 6.11 14.06 -1.11
N GLY A 117 4.93 13.92 -0.54
CA GLY A 117 4.06 12.76 -0.74
C GLY A 117 3.66 12.56 -2.19
N SER A 118 3.48 13.63 -2.96
CA SER A 118 3.20 13.53 -4.40
C SER A 118 4.39 12.96 -5.18
N GLU A 119 5.62 13.37 -4.86
CA GLU A 119 6.82 12.80 -5.50
C GLU A 119 7.05 11.36 -5.04
N ASN A 120 6.89 11.07 -3.75
CA ASN A 120 7.00 9.71 -3.21
C ASN A 120 5.99 8.75 -3.86
N ALA A 121 4.75 9.18 -4.05
CA ALA A 121 3.73 8.41 -4.76
C ALA A 121 4.15 8.13 -6.22
N ARG A 122 4.70 9.14 -6.91
CA ARG A 122 5.21 8.97 -8.28
C ARG A 122 6.36 7.96 -8.33
N LEU A 123 7.34 8.06 -7.42
CA LEU A 123 8.48 7.13 -7.34
C LEU A 123 8.02 5.69 -7.08
N THR A 124 7.08 5.52 -6.16
CA THR A 124 6.49 4.22 -5.81
C THR A 124 5.77 3.59 -7.02
N LEU A 125 4.98 4.37 -7.77
CA LEU A 125 4.36 3.89 -9.02
C LEU A 125 5.41 3.51 -10.06
N MET A 126 6.45 4.33 -10.24
CA MET A 126 7.51 4.06 -11.22
C MET A 126 8.34 2.82 -10.87
N ALA A 127 8.37 2.41 -9.61
CA ALA A 127 8.95 1.14 -9.16
C ALA A 127 8.03 -0.08 -9.38
N GLY A 128 6.83 0.12 -9.98
CA GLY A 128 5.89 -0.95 -10.32
C GLY A 128 4.78 -1.20 -9.31
N PHE A 129 4.73 -0.45 -8.21
CA PHE A 129 3.69 -0.59 -7.21
C PHE A 129 2.46 0.23 -7.61
N THR A 130 1.46 -0.43 -8.17
CA THR A 130 0.25 0.20 -8.70
C THR A 130 -0.83 0.41 -7.65
N THR A 131 -0.73 -0.28 -6.52
CA THR A 131 -1.62 -0.13 -5.34
C THR A 131 -0.79 -0.12 -4.07
N VAL A 132 -1.10 0.80 -3.16
CA VAL A 132 -0.45 0.88 -1.84
C VAL A 132 -1.48 1.04 -0.73
N ARG A 133 -1.17 0.51 0.46
CA ARG A 133 -1.89 0.79 1.70
C ARG A 133 -1.05 1.74 2.55
N SER A 134 -1.58 2.95 2.80
CA SER A 134 -0.97 3.90 3.74
C SER A 134 -1.09 3.36 5.16
N ALA A 135 0.00 3.42 5.90
CA ALA A 135 0.05 3.04 7.32
C ALA A 135 -0.16 4.24 8.25
N GLY A 136 -0.70 5.31 7.70
CA GLY A 136 -1.03 6.55 8.37
C GLY A 136 -0.16 7.71 7.91
N ASP A 137 -0.82 8.83 7.71
CA ASP A 137 -0.22 10.13 7.39
C ASP A 137 -0.97 11.22 8.15
N ASN A 138 -0.25 12.19 8.68
CA ASN A 138 -0.85 13.33 9.38
C ASN A 138 -1.67 14.19 8.40
N ASP A 139 -2.60 14.96 8.93
CA ASP A 139 -3.42 15.93 8.19
C ASP A 139 -4.21 15.34 7.00
N PHE A 140 -4.46 14.02 7.01
CA PHE A 140 -5.12 13.29 5.92
C PHE A 140 -4.44 13.47 4.56
N ILE A 141 -3.12 13.59 4.54
CA ILE A 141 -2.33 13.78 3.32
C ILE A 141 -2.51 12.59 2.37
N ASP A 142 -2.54 11.37 2.89
CA ASP A 142 -2.80 10.14 2.11
C ASP A 142 -4.17 10.17 1.41
N VAL A 143 -5.21 10.67 2.11
CA VAL A 143 -6.56 10.87 1.53
C VAL A 143 -6.54 11.96 0.46
N ALA A 144 -5.80 13.04 0.69
CA ALA A 144 -5.67 14.13 -0.27
C ALA A 144 -4.92 13.67 -1.54
N LEU A 145 -3.84 12.92 -1.38
CA LEU A 145 -3.07 12.32 -2.48
C LEU A 145 -3.91 11.33 -3.29
N LYS A 146 -4.67 10.45 -2.62
CA LYS A 146 -5.63 9.55 -3.30
C LYS A 146 -6.55 10.35 -4.22
N LYS A 147 -7.21 11.38 -3.70
CA LYS A 147 -8.12 12.24 -4.48
C LYS A 147 -7.43 12.98 -5.63
N ALA A 148 -6.18 13.44 -5.41
CA ALA A 148 -5.39 14.11 -6.43
C ALA A 148 -5.02 13.15 -7.58
N ILE A 149 -4.63 11.93 -7.26
CA ILE A 149 -4.30 10.88 -8.24
C ILE A 149 -5.53 10.44 -9.03
N GLU A 150 -6.67 10.20 -8.35
CA GLU A 150 -7.93 9.84 -8.99
C GLU A 150 -8.45 10.92 -9.96
N ARG A 151 -8.13 12.20 -9.71
CA ARG A 151 -8.49 13.33 -10.57
C ARG A 151 -7.44 13.63 -11.65
N GLY A 152 -6.34 12.88 -11.72
CA GLY A 152 -5.24 13.13 -12.65
C GLY A 152 -4.42 14.39 -12.35
N ILE A 153 -4.52 14.95 -11.13
CA ILE A 153 -3.73 16.11 -10.67
C ILE A 153 -2.32 15.67 -10.28
N ALA A 154 -2.19 14.48 -9.69
CA ALA A 154 -0.92 13.88 -9.32
C ALA A 154 -0.76 12.50 -9.95
N VAL A 155 0.49 12.07 -10.12
CA VAL A 155 0.85 10.72 -10.59
C VAL A 155 1.21 9.84 -9.40
N GLY A 156 0.60 8.66 -9.29
CA GLY A 156 0.89 7.75 -8.20
C GLY A 156 0.06 6.45 -8.28
N PRO A 157 0.25 5.53 -7.32
CA PRO A 157 -0.52 4.30 -7.20
C PRO A 157 -1.97 4.58 -6.76
N ARG A 158 -2.82 3.55 -6.75
CA ARG A 158 -4.07 3.59 -5.98
C ARG A 158 -3.71 3.52 -4.51
N ILE A 159 -4.22 4.45 -3.73
CA ILE A 159 -3.95 4.54 -2.28
C ILE A 159 -5.17 4.03 -1.51
N VAL A 160 -4.94 3.13 -0.55
CA VAL A 160 -5.88 2.78 0.52
C VAL A 160 -5.44 3.55 1.77
N PRO A 161 -6.06 4.69 2.09
CA PRO A 161 -5.57 5.61 3.11
C PRO A 161 -6.04 5.20 4.50
N ALA A 162 -5.20 5.48 5.52
CA ALA A 162 -5.52 5.28 6.93
C ALA A 162 -5.89 6.59 7.66
N GLY A 163 -5.48 7.75 7.16
CA GLY A 163 -5.53 8.99 7.91
C GLY A 163 -4.57 8.95 9.10
N TYR A 164 -4.98 9.48 10.24
CA TYR A 164 -4.17 9.40 11.45
C TYR A 164 -4.16 8.00 12.07
N GLN A 165 -3.03 7.64 12.64
CA GLN A 165 -2.83 6.37 13.37
C GLN A 165 -3.57 6.42 14.71
N ILE A 166 -4.23 5.34 15.10
CA ILE A 166 -4.89 5.24 16.41
C ILE A 166 -3.84 4.84 17.45
N SER A 167 -3.64 5.69 18.46
CA SER A 167 -2.69 5.51 19.54
C SER A 167 -3.28 5.91 20.89
N MET A 168 -2.68 5.44 21.98
CA MET A 168 -2.97 5.96 23.31
C MET A 168 -2.18 7.26 23.59
N THR A 169 -2.56 8.02 24.60
CA THR A 169 -1.76 9.15 25.10
C THR A 169 -0.36 8.68 25.47
N GLY A 170 0.66 9.32 24.90
CA GLY A 170 2.07 8.96 25.04
C GLY A 170 2.45 7.63 24.40
N GLY A 171 1.63 7.10 23.48
CA GLY A 171 1.92 5.92 22.67
C GLY A 171 2.70 6.24 21.39
N HIS A 172 2.96 5.21 20.56
CA HIS A 172 3.80 5.32 19.36
C HIS A 172 3.25 6.27 18.28
N GLY A 173 1.94 6.50 18.24
CA GLY A 173 1.31 7.46 17.31
C GLY A 173 1.10 8.84 17.95
N ASP A 174 1.62 9.10 19.16
CA ASP A 174 1.54 10.39 19.82
C ASP A 174 2.88 11.14 19.76
N ASN A 175 2.85 12.45 19.94
CA ASN A 175 4.04 13.28 20.01
C ASN A 175 4.66 13.18 21.41
N THR A 176 5.72 12.41 21.57
CA THR A 176 6.42 12.21 22.86
C THR A 176 7.70 13.03 22.95
N GLY A 177 8.17 13.29 24.20
CA GLY A 177 9.43 14.00 24.46
C GLY A 177 9.34 15.52 24.43
N TRP A 178 8.16 16.09 24.20
CA TRP A 178 7.94 17.54 24.25
C TRP A 178 7.48 18.01 25.64
N PRO A 179 7.75 19.28 26.02
CA PRO A 179 7.19 19.84 27.24
C PRO A 179 5.66 19.86 27.22
N PRO A 180 4.98 19.70 28.38
CA PRO A 180 3.52 19.78 28.45
C PRO A 180 2.96 21.05 27.80
N GLY A 181 1.89 20.91 27.02
CA GLY A 181 1.27 21.99 26.25
C GLY A 181 1.92 22.29 24.90
N VAL A 182 2.96 21.54 24.52
CA VAL A 182 3.57 21.61 23.20
C VAL A 182 3.23 20.33 22.44
N PHE A 183 2.61 20.45 21.27
CA PHE A 183 2.18 19.32 20.44
C PHE A 183 1.24 18.31 21.15
N GLU A 184 0.25 18.82 21.85
CA GLU A 184 -0.83 17.98 22.41
C GLU A 184 -1.75 17.48 21.29
N THR A 185 -1.98 16.17 21.26
CA THR A 185 -2.80 15.50 20.26
C THR A 185 -4.20 15.19 20.80
N THR A 186 -5.15 15.00 19.89
CA THR A 186 -6.57 14.82 20.19
C THR A 186 -7.12 13.51 19.58
N PRO A 187 -8.31 13.06 19.97
CA PRO A 187 -8.95 11.92 19.32
C PRO A 187 -9.17 12.10 17.81
N GLU A 188 -9.33 13.33 17.35
CA GLU A 188 -9.41 13.65 15.91
C GLU A 188 -8.08 13.39 15.19
N GLN A 189 -6.97 13.53 15.90
CA GLN A 189 -5.62 13.21 15.42
C GLN A 189 -5.19 11.79 15.80
N GLY A 190 -6.15 10.94 16.17
CA GLY A 190 -5.93 9.51 16.42
C GLY A 190 -5.53 9.16 17.86
N VAL A 191 -5.20 10.12 18.73
CA VAL A 191 -4.75 9.83 20.10
C VAL A 191 -5.92 9.84 21.07
N ALA A 192 -6.23 8.66 21.64
CA ALA A 192 -7.41 8.48 22.47
C ALA A 192 -7.22 7.37 23.51
N ASP A 193 -7.78 7.59 24.70
CA ASP A 193 -7.80 6.63 25.80
C ASP A 193 -9.23 6.24 26.14
N GLY A 194 -9.44 4.96 26.38
CA GLY A 194 -10.72 4.35 26.71
C GLY A 194 -11.65 4.16 25.52
N PRO A 195 -12.59 3.20 25.63
CA PRO A 195 -13.44 2.77 24.54
C PRO A 195 -14.23 3.89 23.86
N GLU A 196 -14.78 4.84 24.62
CA GLU A 196 -15.62 5.91 24.09
C GLU A 196 -14.85 6.86 23.17
N LYS A 197 -13.64 7.29 23.60
CA LYS A 197 -12.81 8.19 22.79
C LYS A 197 -12.22 7.47 21.58
N LEU A 198 -11.83 6.20 21.71
CA LEU A 198 -11.37 5.36 20.60
C LEU A 198 -12.45 5.16 19.56
N LEU A 199 -13.70 4.92 19.96
CA LEU A 199 -14.84 4.87 19.07
C LEU A 199 -14.98 6.15 18.24
N ARG A 200 -14.83 7.32 18.91
CA ARG A 200 -14.85 8.64 18.25
C ARG A 200 -13.69 8.76 17.26
N ALA A 201 -12.47 8.40 17.67
CA ALA A 201 -11.28 8.49 16.86
C ALA A 201 -11.43 7.66 15.56
N VAL A 202 -11.85 6.40 15.66
CA VAL A 202 -12.10 5.52 14.49
C VAL A 202 -13.13 6.13 13.55
N ARG A 203 -14.27 6.57 14.08
CA ARG A 203 -15.33 7.21 13.27
C ARG A 203 -14.86 8.48 12.59
N TYR A 204 -13.97 9.23 13.24
CA TYR A 204 -13.43 10.46 12.67
C TYR A 204 -12.51 10.15 11.48
N GLN A 205 -11.63 9.15 11.58
CA GLN A 205 -10.79 8.73 10.45
C GLN A 205 -11.67 8.29 9.27
N ILE A 206 -12.64 7.41 9.50
CA ILE A 206 -13.56 6.92 8.45
C ILE A 206 -14.35 8.07 7.82
N LYS A 207 -14.89 8.99 8.64
CA LYS A 207 -15.60 10.18 8.17
C LYS A 207 -14.76 11.01 7.19
N HIS A 208 -13.45 11.10 7.42
CA HIS A 208 -12.56 11.92 6.62
C HIS A 208 -11.91 11.17 5.45
N GLY A 209 -12.24 9.89 5.27
CA GLY A 209 -11.90 9.12 4.08
C GLY A 209 -10.88 8.02 4.29
N ALA A 210 -10.60 7.63 5.53
CA ALA A 210 -9.82 6.43 5.80
C ALA A 210 -10.56 5.18 5.31
N GLU A 211 -9.85 4.29 4.63
CA GLU A 211 -10.33 3.00 4.10
C GLU A 211 -9.68 1.81 4.83
N VAL A 212 -8.75 2.10 5.73
CA VAL A 212 -8.15 1.17 6.68
C VAL A 212 -7.93 1.91 7.99
N ILE A 213 -7.95 1.22 9.13
CA ILE A 213 -7.56 1.78 10.43
C ILE A 213 -6.17 1.25 10.79
N LYS A 214 -5.22 2.16 11.01
CA LYS A 214 -3.91 1.84 11.58
C LYS A 214 -3.97 2.02 13.10
N MET A 215 -3.59 0.98 13.84
CA MET A 215 -3.54 0.97 15.30
C MET A 215 -2.11 0.69 15.78
N MET A 216 -1.64 1.44 16.78
CA MET A 216 -0.33 1.28 17.41
C MET A 216 -0.49 0.45 18.69
N VAL A 217 -0.30 -0.88 18.61
CA VAL A 217 -0.56 -1.75 19.76
C VAL A 217 0.67 -1.97 20.66
N SER A 218 1.85 -1.58 20.16
CA SER A 218 3.10 -1.55 20.96
C SER A 218 3.81 -0.22 20.82
N GLY A 219 4.86 -0.03 21.61
CA GLY A 219 5.83 1.05 21.38
C GLY A 219 6.58 0.87 20.05
N GLY A 220 7.26 1.92 19.62
CA GLY A 220 8.02 1.97 18.39
C GLY A 220 9.42 2.56 18.54
N ILE A 221 10.17 2.54 17.44
CA ILE A 221 11.57 2.95 17.42
C ILE A 221 11.70 4.45 17.63
N GLY A 222 10.75 5.24 17.09
CA GLY A 222 10.74 6.70 17.21
C GLY A 222 10.35 7.25 18.59
N ASP A 223 9.84 6.44 19.49
CA ASP A 223 9.35 6.91 20.80
C ASP A 223 10.51 7.33 21.70
N ILE A 224 10.44 8.55 22.23
CA ILE A 224 11.44 9.06 23.18
C ILE A 224 11.15 8.49 24.57
N ASP A 225 12.19 7.93 25.22
CA ASP A 225 12.14 7.40 26.60
C ASP A 225 11.04 6.34 26.88
N ARG A 226 10.59 5.64 25.84
CA ARG A 226 9.60 4.56 25.96
C ARG A 226 10.14 3.24 25.43
N PRO A 227 9.90 2.11 26.12
CA PRO A 227 10.23 0.78 25.57
C PRO A 227 9.40 0.44 24.33
N ILE A 228 9.95 -0.38 23.44
CA ILE A 228 9.26 -0.84 22.22
C ILE A 228 8.24 -1.95 22.49
N ASP A 229 8.35 -2.65 23.60
CA ASP A 229 7.59 -3.85 23.94
C ASP A 229 6.39 -3.59 24.87
N ILE A 230 6.05 -2.34 25.14
CA ILE A 230 4.87 -1.99 25.96
C ILE A 230 3.57 -2.34 25.24
N LEU A 231 2.64 -2.93 25.96
CA LEU A 231 1.25 -3.10 25.51
C LEU A 231 0.51 -1.77 25.63
N GLN A 232 0.07 -1.18 24.52
CA GLN A 232 -0.51 0.17 24.49
C GLN A 232 -2.01 0.23 24.78
N PHE A 233 -2.73 -0.86 24.55
CA PHE A 233 -4.17 -0.90 24.73
C PHE A 233 -4.61 -2.14 25.51
N SER A 234 -5.65 -1.98 26.29
CA SER A 234 -6.37 -3.10 26.88
C SER A 234 -7.13 -3.91 25.81
N ASP A 235 -7.55 -5.13 26.17
CA ASP A 235 -8.39 -5.97 25.31
C ASP A 235 -9.71 -5.31 24.92
N GLU A 236 -10.31 -4.53 25.82
CA GLU A 236 -11.55 -3.81 25.56
C GLU A 236 -11.36 -2.71 24.55
N GLU A 237 -10.28 -1.96 24.67
CA GLU A 237 -9.92 -0.89 23.74
C GLU A 237 -9.63 -1.43 22.34
N MET A 238 -8.81 -2.49 22.23
CA MET A 238 -8.53 -3.12 20.93
C MET A 238 -9.80 -3.65 20.28
N ARG A 239 -10.67 -4.34 21.04
CA ARG A 239 -11.96 -4.82 20.53
C ARG A 239 -12.85 -3.67 20.08
N THR A 240 -12.89 -2.56 20.81
CA THR A 240 -13.67 -1.39 20.42
C THR A 240 -13.26 -0.86 19.05
N VAL A 241 -11.96 -0.73 18.78
CA VAL A 241 -11.43 -0.29 17.49
C VAL A 241 -11.80 -1.27 16.39
N VAL A 242 -11.53 -2.58 16.60
CA VAL A 242 -11.77 -3.63 15.60
C VAL A 242 -13.27 -3.77 15.28
N ASP A 243 -14.13 -3.77 16.29
CA ASP A 243 -15.58 -3.94 16.09
C ASP A 243 -16.19 -2.73 15.40
N GLU A 244 -15.73 -1.51 15.70
CA GLU A 244 -16.23 -0.33 15.01
C GLU A 244 -15.75 -0.27 13.56
N ALA A 245 -14.49 -0.59 13.28
CA ALA A 245 -13.97 -0.69 11.92
C ALA A 245 -14.75 -1.74 11.12
N ARG A 246 -14.98 -2.92 11.69
CA ARG A 246 -15.75 -4.01 11.06
C ARG A 246 -17.18 -3.62 10.73
N ARG A 247 -17.88 -2.88 11.62
CA ARG A 247 -19.25 -2.36 11.33
C ARG A 247 -19.27 -1.44 10.12
N ASN A 248 -18.17 -0.75 9.84
CA ASN A 248 -18.01 0.12 8.69
C ASN A 248 -17.35 -0.57 7.49
N HIS A 249 -17.16 -1.90 7.52
CA HIS A 249 -16.48 -2.70 6.49
C HIS A 249 -15.02 -2.25 6.22
N VAL A 250 -14.37 -1.68 7.24
CA VAL A 250 -12.99 -1.21 7.20
C VAL A 250 -12.11 -2.20 7.94
N LYS A 251 -10.95 -2.52 7.38
CA LYS A 251 -9.96 -3.41 7.97
C LYS A 251 -9.06 -2.71 8.97
N VAL A 252 -8.44 -3.48 9.88
CA VAL A 252 -7.53 -2.96 10.89
C VAL A 252 -6.15 -3.58 10.73
N MET A 253 -5.14 -2.71 10.63
CA MET A 253 -3.72 -3.06 10.65
C MET A 253 -3.09 -2.62 11.96
N ALA A 254 -2.31 -3.49 12.61
CA ALA A 254 -1.74 -3.25 13.93
C ALA A 254 -0.22 -3.28 13.92
N HIS A 255 0.41 -2.14 14.21
CA HIS A 255 1.86 -2.05 14.47
C HIS A 255 2.22 -2.83 15.73
N SER A 256 3.17 -3.74 15.65
CA SER A 256 3.65 -4.48 16.83
C SER A 256 5.12 -4.87 16.75
N HIS A 257 5.87 -4.49 17.80
CA HIS A 257 7.21 -4.96 18.10
C HIS A 257 7.26 -5.83 19.37
N SER A 258 6.10 -6.22 19.92
CA SER A 258 5.96 -6.97 21.16
C SER A 258 5.16 -8.25 20.92
N LEU A 259 5.61 -9.36 21.52
CA LEU A 259 4.89 -10.62 21.48
C LEU A 259 3.51 -10.49 22.18
N GLU A 260 3.49 -9.88 23.37
CA GLU A 260 2.26 -9.70 24.14
C GLU A 260 1.24 -8.86 23.35
N SER A 261 1.67 -7.71 22.80
CA SER A 261 0.82 -6.85 21.99
C SER A 261 0.30 -7.55 20.74
N THR A 262 1.14 -8.37 20.08
CA THR A 262 0.72 -9.18 18.93
C THR A 262 -0.37 -10.17 19.31
N LEU A 263 -0.21 -10.92 20.40
CA LEU A 263 -1.19 -11.89 20.85
C LEU A 263 -2.55 -11.23 21.18
N HIS A 264 -2.52 -10.09 21.87
CA HIS A 264 -3.74 -9.32 22.20
C HIS A 264 -4.43 -8.79 20.95
N ALA A 265 -3.68 -8.21 19.99
CA ALA A 265 -4.22 -7.67 18.75
C ALA A 265 -4.84 -8.76 17.87
N VAL A 266 -4.18 -9.93 17.74
CA VAL A 266 -4.73 -11.08 16.98
C VAL A 266 -5.99 -11.63 17.64
N ARG A 267 -6.03 -11.70 18.98
CA ARG A 267 -7.23 -12.11 19.73
C ARG A 267 -8.38 -11.10 19.55
N ALA A 268 -8.08 -9.81 19.48
CA ALA A 268 -9.07 -8.76 19.19
C ALA A 268 -9.62 -8.85 17.76
N GLY A 269 -8.88 -9.46 16.82
CA GLY A 269 -9.34 -9.75 15.46
C GLY A 269 -8.87 -8.73 14.42
N VAL A 270 -7.67 -8.19 14.57
CA VAL A 270 -7.03 -7.37 13.53
C VAL A 270 -6.77 -8.18 12.25
N ASP A 271 -6.80 -7.52 11.10
CA ASP A 271 -6.61 -8.17 9.80
C ASP A 271 -5.13 -8.42 9.49
N SER A 272 -4.24 -7.54 9.96
CA SER A 272 -2.79 -7.73 9.82
C SER A 272 -2.00 -7.22 11.01
N ILE A 273 -0.86 -7.87 11.25
CA ILE A 273 0.21 -7.42 12.13
C ILE A 273 1.31 -6.84 11.25
N GLU A 274 1.69 -5.61 11.53
CA GLU A 274 2.77 -4.90 10.88
C GLU A 274 4.07 -5.13 11.66
N HIS A 275 5.17 -5.36 10.96
CA HIS A 275 6.47 -5.72 11.51
C HIS A 275 6.50 -7.11 12.17
N GLY A 276 5.79 -7.30 13.26
CA GLY A 276 5.74 -8.60 13.95
C GLY A 276 7.14 -9.08 14.36
N SER A 277 7.98 -8.20 14.88
CA SER A 277 9.40 -8.48 15.14
C SER A 277 9.67 -9.43 16.32
N GLN A 278 8.62 -9.79 17.06
CA GLN A 278 8.70 -10.77 18.17
C GLN A 278 7.52 -11.74 18.07
N LEU A 279 7.71 -12.80 17.33
CA LEU A 279 6.75 -13.90 17.23
C LEU A 279 7.32 -15.16 17.87
N ASP A 280 6.45 -15.97 18.45
CA ASP A 280 6.71 -17.31 18.94
C ASP A 280 5.72 -18.32 18.33
N ASP A 281 5.83 -19.58 18.75
CA ASP A 281 4.95 -20.65 18.25
C ASP A 281 3.47 -20.40 18.56
N GLU A 282 3.14 -19.75 19.69
CA GLU A 282 1.77 -19.40 20.02
C GLU A 282 1.23 -18.30 19.08
N ALA A 283 2.01 -17.27 18.83
CA ALA A 283 1.63 -16.15 17.98
C ALA A 283 1.37 -16.62 16.53
N VAL A 284 2.30 -17.39 15.95
CA VAL A 284 2.13 -17.88 14.56
C VAL A 284 0.97 -18.88 14.45
N ARG A 285 0.75 -19.73 15.45
CA ARG A 285 -0.42 -20.62 15.49
C ARG A 285 -1.72 -19.80 15.52
N LEU A 286 -1.80 -18.81 16.40
CA LEU A 286 -2.99 -17.97 16.56
C LEU A 286 -3.26 -17.13 15.30
N MET A 287 -2.23 -16.56 14.68
CA MET A 287 -2.35 -15.83 13.41
C MET A 287 -2.94 -16.73 12.31
N LYS A 288 -2.45 -17.97 12.20
CA LYS A 288 -3.01 -18.95 11.24
C LYS A 288 -4.46 -19.28 11.52
N GLU A 289 -4.81 -19.55 12.77
CA GLU A 289 -6.20 -19.88 13.19
C GLU A 289 -7.17 -18.74 12.90
N ARG A 290 -6.72 -17.49 13.07
CA ARG A 290 -7.51 -16.28 12.83
C ARG A 290 -7.47 -15.79 11.40
N GLY A 291 -6.53 -16.28 10.59
CA GLY A 291 -6.29 -15.80 9.24
C GLY A 291 -5.64 -14.42 9.17
N THR A 292 -5.04 -13.96 10.28
CA THR A 292 -4.34 -12.67 10.38
C THR A 292 -3.08 -12.70 9.53
N TYR A 293 -2.87 -11.68 8.71
CA TYR A 293 -1.68 -11.52 7.89
C TYR A 293 -0.49 -10.99 8.69
N LEU A 294 0.73 -11.35 8.26
CA LEU A 294 1.95 -10.64 8.63
C LEU A 294 2.36 -9.73 7.46
N VAL A 295 2.69 -8.48 7.77
CA VAL A 295 3.33 -7.53 6.86
C VAL A 295 4.69 -7.16 7.47
N PRO A 296 5.76 -7.91 7.16
CA PRO A 296 6.94 -8.00 8.01
C PRO A 296 7.94 -6.84 7.88
N THR A 297 7.90 -6.07 6.80
CA THR A 297 8.79 -4.91 6.53
C THR A 297 10.29 -5.17 6.77
N PRO A 298 10.91 -6.27 6.26
CA PRO A 298 12.29 -6.62 6.58
C PRO A 298 13.32 -5.58 6.12
N GLN A 299 13.00 -4.75 5.13
CA GLN A 299 13.88 -3.69 4.64
C GLN A 299 14.29 -2.70 5.75
N LEU A 300 13.45 -2.54 6.78
CA LEU A 300 13.78 -1.69 7.93
C LEU A 300 14.85 -2.31 8.84
N PHE A 301 14.90 -3.64 8.88
CA PHE A 301 15.68 -4.37 9.88
C PHE A 301 16.98 -4.91 9.32
N GLU A 302 17.19 -4.84 8.00
CA GLU A 302 18.40 -5.31 7.34
C GLU A 302 19.15 -4.14 6.70
N GLY A 303 20.40 -3.96 7.12
CA GLY A 303 21.26 -2.88 6.63
C GLY A 303 21.41 -1.70 7.61
N ASP A 304 21.94 -0.61 7.10
CA ASP A 304 22.35 0.56 7.88
C ASP A 304 21.39 1.78 7.68
N ALA A 305 20.12 1.49 7.44
CA ALA A 305 19.11 2.51 7.14
C ALA A 305 18.98 3.58 8.25
N TYR A 306 19.44 3.28 9.45
CA TYR A 306 19.35 4.15 10.63
C TYR A 306 20.67 4.78 11.06
N ALA A 307 21.73 4.73 10.24
CA ALA A 307 23.03 5.29 10.59
C ALA A 307 22.98 6.76 11.02
N ASP A 308 22.16 7.55 10.36
CA ASP A 308 22.00 8.99 10.60
C ASP A 308 20.91 9.37 11.61
N TYR A 309 20.24 8.35 12.20
CA TYR A 309 19.19 8.58 13.21
C TYR A 309 19.77 8.84 14.60
N PRO A 310 19.02 9.50 15.51
CA PRO A 310 19.44 9.69 16.89
C PRO A 310 19.82 8.38 17.58
N GLU A 311 20.77 8.44 18.53
CA GLU A 311 21.32 7.25 19.19
C GLU A 311 20.25 6.38 19.86
N PHE A 312 19.25 6.97 20.49
CA PHE A 312 18.16 6.21 21.13
C PHE A 312 17.34 5.39 20.12
N MET A 313 17.14 5.91 18.91
CA MET A 313 16.45 5.19 17.84
C MET A 313 17.31 4.04 17.30
N ARG A 314 18.62 4.29 17.09
CA ARG A 314 19.56 3.26 16.66
C ARG A 314 19.66 2.11 17.68
N ALA A 315 19.68 2.41 18.98
CA ALA A 315 19.72 1.40 20.03
C ALA A 315 18.48 0.48 19.99
N LYS A 316 17.28 1.08 19.85
CA LYS A 316 16.02 0.33 19.69
C LYS A 316 15.99 -0.48 18.40
N MET A 317 16.46 0.10 17.29
CA MET A 317 16.53 -0.60 16.01
C MET A 317 17.42 -1.84 16.13
N LEU A 318 18.58 -1.75 16.73
CA LEU A 318 19.46 -2.89 16.96
C LEU A 318 18.81 -3.99 17.82
N GLU A 319 17.93 -3.61 18.74
CA GLU A 319 17.14 -4.59 19.51
C GLU A 319 16.13 -5.30 18.62
N VAL A 320 15.39 -4.56 17.80
CA VAL A 320 14.41 -5.11 16.85
C VAL A 320 15.09 -6.01 15.82
N GLN A 321 16.19 -5.57 15.22
CA GLN A 321 16.98 -6.33 14.23
C GLN A 321 17.37 -7.72 14.72
N ARG A 322 17.79 -7.84 15.98
CA ARG A 322 18.20 -9.14 16.57
C ARG A 322 17.07 -10.17 16.61
N ARG A 323 15.80 -9.76 16.56
CA ARG A 323 14.64 -10.64 16.75
C ARG A 323 13.80 -10.76 15.46
N ALA A 324 13.74 -9.70 14.65
CA ALA A 324 12.84 -9.59 13.51
C ALA A 324 13.09 -10.68 12.46
N GLY A 325 14.36 -10.98 12.13
CA GLY A 325 14.71 -12.02 11.17
C GLY A 325 14.22 -13.40 11.61
N ALA A 326 14.50 -13.80 12.86
CA ALA A 326 14.05 -15.08 13.40
C ALA A 326 12.50 -15.16 13.48
N SER A 327 11.85 -14.04 13.76
CA SER A 327 10.39 -13.91 13.76
C SER A 327 9.81 -14.15 12.37
N LEU A 328 10.40 -13.56 11.35
CA LEU A 328 9.99 -13.76 9.96
C LEU A 328 10.25 -15.20 9.49
N ASP A 329 11.43 -15.77 9.80
CA ASP A 329 11.75 -17.16 9.51
C ASP A 329 10.69 -18.10 10.10
N LEU A 330 10.34 -17.90 11.37
CA LEU A 330 9.31 -18.69 12.05
C LEU A 330 7.95 -18.57 11.37
N ALA A 331 7.52 -17.35 11.03
CA ALA A 331 6.24 -17.10 10.36
C ALA A 331 6.17 -17.76 8.97
N VAL A 332 7.26 -17.67 8.17
CA VAL A 332 7.37 -18.31 6.85
C VAL A 332 7.29 -19.83 6.99
N HIS A 333 8.09 -20.44 7.87
CA HIS A 333 8.09 -21.89 8.08
C HIS A 333 6.77 -22.41 8.63
N ALA A 334 6.11 -21.67 9.50
CA ALA A 334 4.80 -22.02 10.04
C ALA A 334 3.67 -21.85 8.99
N GLY A 335 3.90 -21.17 7.88
CA GLY A 335 2.91 -20.90 6.84
C GLY A 335 1.86 -19.87 7.28
N VAL A 336 2.27 -18.83 7.99
CA VAL A 336 1.46 -17.63 8.23
C VAL A 336 1.20 -16.93 6.90
N LYS A 337 0.03 -16.36 6.68
CA LYS A 337 -0.24 -15.54 5.52
C LYS A 337 0.64 -14.29 5.54
N ILE A 338 1.42 -14.06 4.48
CA ILE A 338 2.31 -12.90 4.36
C ILE A 338 1.84 -12.03 3.22
N ALA A 339 1.72 -10.71 3.47
CA ALA A 339 1.56 -9.71 2.43
C ALA A 339 2.79 -8.78 2.42
N PHE A 340 3.16 -8.33 1.22
CA PHE A 340 4.31 -7.48 0.99
C PHE A 340 4.07 -6.07 1.55
N GLY A 341 5.03 -5.52 2.28
CA GLY A 341 4.99 -4.15 2.78
C GLY A 341 6.37 -3.72 3.24
N THR A 342 6.78 -2.49 2.91
CA THR A 342 8.17 -2.02 3.04
C THR A 342 8.41 -1.05 4.18
N ASP A 343 7.35 -0.37 4.65
CA ASP A 343 7.46 0.83 5.48
C ASP A 343 8.23 1.97 4.78
N ALA A 344 7.99 2.09 3.44
CA ALA A 344 8.54 3.20 2.68
C ALA A 344 8.04 4.53 3.23
N GLY A 345 8.96 5.45 3.40
CA GLY A 345 8.90 6.64 4.23
C GLY A 345 10.04 6.62 5.23
N THR A 346 10.17 5.52 5.99
CA THR A 346 11.39 5.17 6.74
C THR A 346 12.41 4.53 5.80
N ALA A 347 11.98 3.55 4.98
CA ALA A 347 12.75 3.06 3.85
C ALA A 347 12.56 3.98 2.62
N PRO A 348 13.54 4.05 1.68
CA PRO A 348 13.43 4.94 0.53
C PRO A 348 12.30 4.57 -0.43
N HIS A 349 11.43 5.54 -0.79
CA HIS A 349 10.46 5.38 -1.86
C HIS A 349 11.15 5.12 -3.21
N GLY A 350 10.55 4.27 -4.04
CA GLY A 350 11.11 3.86 -5.33
C GLY A 350 12.09 2.69 -5.25
N GLN A 351 12.52 2.30 -4.04
CA GLN A 351 13.34 1.12 -3.77
C GLN A 351 12.56 -0.01 -3.08
N ASN A 352 11.24 0.07 -3.08
CA ASN A 352 10.35 -0.90 -2.42
C ASN A 352 10.64 -2.35 -2.83
N ALA A 353 11.05 -2.58 -4.08
CA ALA A 353 11.28 -3.94 -4.62
C ALA A 353 12.53 -4.65 -4.04
N THR A 354 13.44 -3.95 -3.37
CA THR A 354 14.59 -4.59 -2.70
C THR A 354 14.13 -5.59 -1.63
N GLN A 355 12.93 -5.39 -1.08
CA GLN A 355 12.35 -6.30 -0.09
C GLN A 355 12.06 -7.70 -0.64
N PHE A 356 11.88 -7.90 -1.94
CA PHE A 356 11.65 -9.25 -2.49
C PHE A 356 12.82 -10.19 -2.20
N ALA A 357 14.06 -9.71 -2.37
CA ALA A 357 15.25 -10.50 -2.05
C ALA A 357 15.34 -10.83 -0.55
N LEU A 358 14.97 -9.90 0.32
CA LEU A 358 14.93 -10.10 1.76
C LEU A 358 13.91 -11.19 2.15
N LEU A 359 12.69 -11.15 1.58
CA LEU A 359 11.71 -12.21 1.81
C LEU A 359 12.21 -13.59 1.36
N VAL A 360 12.94 -13.64 0.24
CA VAL A 360 13.55 -14.89 -0.24
C VAL A 360 14.67 -15.36 0.69
N ASN A 361 15.50 -14.47 1.22
CA ASN A 361 16.54 -14.78 2.20
C ASN A 361 15.95 -15.39 3.48
N HIS A 362 14.71 -15.01 3.84
CA HIS A 362 13.95 -15.57 4.97
C HIS A 362 13.12 -16.82 4.61
N GLY A 363 13.43 -17.50 3.50
CA GLY A 363 12.87 -18.81 3.17
C GLY A 363 11.63 -18.80 2.29
N MET A 364 11.16 -17.65 1.83
CA MET A 364 10.11 -17.61 0.80
C MET A 364 10.69 -18.02 -0.56
N THR A 365 9.92 -18.74 -1.37
CA THR A 365 10.28 -18.90 -2.79
C THR A 365 10.05 -17.57 -3.54
N PRO A 366 10.76 -17.30 -4.65
CA PRO A 366 10.50 -16.11 -5.48
C PRO A 366 9.01 -15.96 -5.85
N LEU A 367 8.34 -17.06 -6.20
CA LEU A 367 6.90 -17.07 -6.49
C LEU A 367 6.06 -16.67 -5.26
N ALA A 368 6.41 -17.16 -4.07
CA ALA A 368 5.69 -16.81 -2.84
C ALA A 368 5.85 -15.31 -2.51
N ALA A 369 7.05 -14.76 -2.69
CA ALA A 369 7.32 -13.33 -2.50
C ALA A 369 6.53 -12.47 -3.51
N ILE A 370 6.47 -12.87 -4.79
CA ILE A 370 5.65 -12.18 -5.81
C ILE A 370 4.16 -12.28 -5.45
N ARG A 371 3.69 -13.42 -4.98
CA ARG A 371 2.31 -13.59 -4.52
C ARG A 371 1.99 -12.72 -3.29
N ALA A 372 2.95 -12.51 -2.40
CA ALA A 372 2.79 -11.59 -1.28
C ALA A 372 2.50 -10.15 -1.74
N ALA A 373 3.11 -9.72 -2.86
CA ALA A 373 2.90 -8.41 -3.48
C ALA A 373 1.81 -8.39 -4.56
N THR A 374 1.02 -9.43 -4.70
CA THR A 374 -0.06 -9.52 -5.70
C THR A 374 -1.31 -10.15 -5.08
N LEU A 375 -1.48 -11.46 -5.18
CA LEU A 375 -2.68 -12.17 -4.72
C LEU A 375 -2.94 -12.02 -3.22
N ALA A 376 -1.91 -12.17 -2.38
CA ALA A 376 -2.05 -12.09 -0.93
C ALA A 376 -2.37 -10.68 -0.46
N ALA A 377 -1.75 -9.67 -1.07
CA ALA A 377 -2.07 -8.27 -0.79
C ALA A 377 -3.49 -7.92 -1.25
N ALA A 378 -3.94 -8.40 -2.41
CA ALA A 378 -5.31 -8.22 -2.88
C ALA A 378 -6.33 -8.89 -1.93
N ASP A 379 -6.05 -10.11 -1.43
CA ASP A 379 -6.88 -10.80 -0.43
C ASP A 379 -6.91 -10.03 0.89
N LEU A 380 -5.76 -9.56 1.37
CA LEU A 380 -5.70 -8.73 2.58
C LEU A 380 -6.52 -7.44 2.45
N LEU A 381 -6.47 -6.75 1.32
CA LEU A 381 -7.31 -5.58 1.06
C LEU A 381 -8.79 -5.94 0.85
N GLY A 382 -9.09 -7.17 0.44
CA GLY A 382 -10.44 -7.58 0.07
C GLY A 382 -10.87 -7.05 -1.30
N VAL A 383 -9.90 -6.79 -2.21
CA VAL A 383 -10.17 -6.35 -3.58
C VAL A 383 -10.11 -7.53 -4.55
N ALA A 384 -11.04 -7.58 -5.48
CA ALA A 384 -11.16 -8.67 -6.44
C ALA A 384 -10.90 -8.24 -7.89
N ASP A 385 -10.63 -6.96 -8.11
CA ASP A 385 -10.51 -6.35 -9.44
C ASP A 385 -9.06 -6.24 -9.95
N ARG A 386 -8.08 -6.71 -9.16
CA ARG A 386 -6.63 -6.62 -9.48
C ARG A 386 -5.81 -7.68 -8.72
N GLY A 387 -4.50 -7.74 -8.95
CA GLY A 387 -3.58 -8.69 -8.30
C GLY A 387 -3.28 -9.93 -9.14
N ALA A 388 -3.88 -10.05 -10.33
CA ALA A 388 -3.59 -11.06 -11.34
C ALA A 388 -3.77 -10.46 -12.75
N LEU A 389 -3.34 -11.20 -13.79
CA LEU A 389 -3.56 -10.81 -15.20
C LEU A 389 -4.74 -11.60 -15.81
N ASP A 390 -5.84 -11.72 -15.06
CA ASP A 390 -7.01 -12.45 -15.53
C ASP A 390 -7.95 -11.54 -16.34
N PRO A 391 -8.70 -12.06 -17.32
CA PRO A 391 -9.70 -11.31 -18.06
C PRO A 391 -10.74 -10.65 -17.11
N GLY A 392 -11.05 -9.40 -17.38
CA GLY A 392 -12.00 -8.58 -16.60
C GLY A 392 -11.38 -7.80 -15.44
N LEU A 393 -10.14 -8.09 -15.05
CA LEU A 393 -9.43 -7.32 -14.02
C LEU A 393 -8.88 -6.01 -14.61
N LEU A 394 -8.57 -5.06 -13.73
CA LEU A 394 -7.91 -3.81 -14.10
C LEU A 394 -6.58 -4.10 -14.81
N ALA A 395 -6.30 -3.36 -15.86
CA ALA A 395 -5.04 -3.48 -16.60
C ALA A 395 -3.89 -2.80 -15.83
N ASP A 396 -3.55 -3.39 -14.68
CA ASP A 396 -2.35 -3.08 -13.92
C ASP A 396 -1.29 -4.11 -14.27
N VAL A 397 -0.32 -3.69 -15.10
CA VAL A 397 0.70 -4.58 -15.66
C VAL A 397 2.07 -3.94 -15.47
N VAL A 398 3.02 -4.72 -15.00
CA VAL A 398 4.43 -4.34 -14.96
C VAL A 398 5.27 -5.32 -15.76
N ALA A 399 6.42 -4.88 -16.24
CA ALA A 399 7.41 -5.77 -16.84
C ALA A 399 8.77 -5.57 -16.21
N VAL A 400 9.45 -6.69 -16.02
CA VAL A 400 10.82 -6.76 -15.49
C VAL A 400 11.73 -7.49 -16.47
N PRO A 401 13.03 -7.17 -16.55
CA PRO A 401 13.96 -7.89 -17.39
C PRO A 401 14.12 -9.34 -16.94
N GLY A 402 14.32 -10.26 -17.87
CA GLY A 402 14.60 -11.66 -17.59
C GLY A 402 13.45 -12.41 -16.91
N ASN A 403 13.81 -13.35 -16.01
CA ASN A 403 12.89 -14.23 -15.30
C ASN A 403 12.98 -14.03 -13.78
N PRO A 404 11.99 -13.40 -13.14
CA PRO A 404 12.01 -13.11 -11.69
C PRO A 404 11.87 -14.36 -10.80
N LEU A 405 11.50 -15.52 -11.37
CA LEU A 405 11.54 -16.78 -10.62
C LEU A 405 12.96 -17.38 -10.54
N ALA A 406 13.84 -17.04 -11.49
CA ALA A 406 15.24 -17.45 -11.48
C ALA A 406 16.14 -16.45 -10.74
N ASP A 407 15.82 -15.15 -10.88
CA ASP A 407 16.51 -14.07 -10.21
C ASP A 407 15.49 -13.04 -9.70
N VAL A 408 15.26 -13.05 -8.40
CA VAL A 408 14.28 -12.17 -7.76
C VAL A 408 14.67 -10.69 -7.83
N HIS A 409 15.98 -10.38 -7.99
CA HIS A 409 16.48 -9.01 -8.16
C HIS A 409 15.99 -8.35 -9.46
N ALA A 410 15.51 -9.12 -10.44
CA ALA A 410 14.86 -8.56 -11.62
C ALA A 410 13.69 -7.63 -11.26
N LEU A 411 13.03 -7.86 -10.12
CA LEU A 411 11.92 -7.02 -9.63
C LEU A 411 12.36 -5.60 -9.22
N GLU A 412 13.64 -5.40 -8.91
CA GLU A 412 14.23 -4.08 -8.62
C GLU A 412 14.37 -3.21 -9.88
N HIS A 413 14.18 -3.81 -11.05
CA HIS A 413 14.40 -3.18 -12.36
C HIS A 413 13.12 -3.13 -13.21
N VAL A 414 11.98 -2.84 -12.59
CA VAL A 414 10.73 -2.60 -13.33
C VAL A 414 10.96 -1.47 -14.32
N ASP A 415 10.80 -1.71 -15.61
CA ASP A 415 11.00 -0.71 -16.68
C ASP A 415 9.77 -0.47 -17.55
N PHE A 416 8.68 -1.22 -17.32
CA PHE A 416 7.36 -0.93 -17.86
C PHE A 416 6.33 -0.91 -16.75
N VAL A 417 5.49 0.12 -16.71
CA VAL A 417 4.40 0.28 -15.73
C VAL A 417 3.14 0.76 -16.43
N MET A 418 2.10 -0.03 -16.34
CA MET A 418 0.73 0.30 -16.75
C MET A 418 -0.19 0.19 -15.52
N LYS A 419 -1.05 1.20 -15.31
CA LYS A 419 -2.07 1.23 -14.26
C LYS A 419 -3.41 1.60 -14.87
N GLY A 420 -4.40 0.72 -14.79
CA GLY A 420 -5.73 0.92 -15.37
C GLY A 420 -5.69 1.16 -16.88
N GLY A 421 -4.75 0.54 -17.60
CA GLY A 421 -4.57 0.70 -19.04
C GLY A 421 -3.74 1.92 -19.46
N GLU A 422 -3.45 2.85 -18.55
CA GLU A 422 -2.57 4.00 -18.81
C GLU A 422 -1.11 3.62 -18.55
N ILE A 423 -0.22 4.03 -19.47
CA ILE A 423 1.20 3.73 -19.41
C ILE A 423 1.94 4.88 -18.73
N PHE A 424 2.64 4.59 -17.63
CA PHE A 424 3.42 5.57 -16.86
C PHE A 424 4.93 5.44 -17.08
N ARG A 425 5.39 4.23 -17.45
CA ARG A 425 6.79 3.95 -17.75
C ARG A 425 6.90 3.00 -18.92
N GLN A 426 7.85 3.25 -19.83
CA GLN A 426 8.22 2.36 -20.92
C GLN A 426 9.73 2.21 -21.01
N PRO A 427 10.25 1.05 -21.44
CA PRO A 427 11.66 0.90 -21.80
C PRO A 427 12.05 1.92 -22.87
N LYS A 428 13.28 2.44 -22.76
CA LYS A 428 13.86 3.36 -23.75
C LYS A 428 14.27 2.62 -25.00
#